data_0c86f50459b91f69578c20872213d4db
#
_entry.id   0c86f50459b91f69578c20872213d4db
#
_cell.length_a   1.000
_cell.length_b   1.000
_cell.length_c   1.000
_cell.angle_alpha   90.00
_cell.angle_beta   90.00
_cell.angle_gamma   90.00
#
_symmetry.space_group_name_H-M   'P 1'
#
loop_
_entity.id
_entity.type
_entity.pdbx_description
1 polymer ?
#
loop_
_entity_poly.entity_id
_entity_poly.type
_entity_poly.pdbx_seq_one_letter_code
_entity_poly.pdbx_strand_id
1 'polypeptide(L)'
;MYWEEIIELIKTLGNEPNSTFPNPYNESDEYEIYKYERGTLSTSYINIEEFSEEVKNILNKYLKYEPENFQLFCSLGASDGFGPHEDIGDTLIICIEGQISYIIENTKPVVLKSGDSILIAEGREHMGVSSTIPRICISCRVNRYVPSDEVTHYFG
;
A
#
# COMPACT_ATOMS: atom_id res chain seq x y z
N MET A 1 -15.23 4.17 -3.52
CA MET A 1 -14.26 4.64 -4.54
C MET A 1 -14.57 3.97 -5.84
N TYR A 2 -14.56 4.71 -6.90
CA TYR A 2 -14.85 4.19 -8.25
C TYR A 2 -13.56 3.74 -8.92
N TRP A 3 -13.56 2.56 -9.51
CA TRP A 3 -12.41 1.99 -10.21
C TRP A 3 -11.91 2.88 -11.35
N GLU A 4 -12.80 3.59 -12.02
CA GLU A 4 -12.46 4.52 -13.09
C GLU A 4 -11.53 5.63 -12.60
N GLU A 5 -11.80 6.20 -11.42
CA GLU A 5 -10.94 7.23 -10.82
C GLU A 5 -9.53 6.69 -10.53
N ILE A 6 -9.46 5.48 -10.01
CA ILE A 6 -8.18 4.83 -9.71
C ILE A 6 -7.41 4.49 -10.98
N ILE A 7 -8.09 4.00 -11.99
CA ILE A 7 -7.45 3.68 -13.27
C ILE A 7 -6.88 4.94 -13.91
N GLU A 8 -7.61 6.04 -13.90
CA GLU A 8 -7.10 7.32 -14.42
C GLU A 8 -5.93 7.86 -13.58
N LEU A 9 -6.01 7.73 -12.27
CA LEU A 9 -4.90 8.11 -11.39
C LEU A 9 -3.65 7.29 -11.68
N ILE A 10 -3.78 5.97 -11.80
CA ILE A 10 -2.66 5.07 -12.13
C ILE A 10 -2.06 5.40 -13.48
N LYS A 11 -2.88 5.65 -14.49
CA LYS A 11 -2.41 6.05 -15.82
C LYS A 11 -1.63 7.35 -15.77
N THR A 12 -2.13 8.34 -15.05
CA THR A 12 -1.48 9.63 -14.92
C THR A 12 -0.14 9.51 -14.20
N LEU A 13 -0.12 8.86 -13.05
CA LEU A 13 1.08 8.68 -12.23
C LEU A 13 2.08 7.72 -12.88
N GLY A 14 1.60 6.67 -13.53
CA GLY A 14 2.44 5.66 -14.19
C GLY A 14 3.16 6.17 -15.43
N ASN A 15 2.71 7.26 -16.01
CA ASN A 15 3.32 7.89 -17.19
C ASN A 15 4.31 9.00 -16.82
N GLU A 16 4.38 9.40 -15.56
CA GLU A 16 5.33 10.42 -15.11
C GLU A 16 6.75 9.83 -15.05
N PRO A 17 7.73 10.43 -15.73
CA PRO A 17 9.09 9.89 -15.76
C PRO A 17 9.75 9.80 -14.37
N ASN A 18 9.31 10.61 -13.44
CA ASN A 18 9.84 10.67 -12.08
C ASN A 18 9.00 9.92 -11.05
N SER A 19 7.93 9.26 -11.49
CA SER A 19 7.09 8.42 -10.63
C SER A 19 7.66 7.01 -10.44
N THR A 20 8.92 6.82 -10.72
CA THR A 20 9.60 5.55 -10.53
C THR A 20 9.84 5.34 -9.04
N PHE A 21 9.10 4.45 -8.49
CA PHE A 21 9.35 3.93 -7.17
C PHE A 21 10.65 3.13 -7.19
N PRO A 22 11.61 3.40 -6.31
CA PRO A 22 12.82 2.59 -6.25
C PRO A 22 12.44 1.15 -6.00
N ASN A 23 12.82 0.26 -6.91
CA ASN A 23 12.61 -1.16 -6.70
C ASN A 23 13.41 -1.58 -5.47
N PRO A 24 12.77 -2.06 -4.38
CA PRO A 24 13.48 -2.43 -3.17
C PRO A 24 14.44 -3.62 -3.35
N TYR A 25 14.33 -4.32 -4.48
CA TYR A 25 15.17 -5.48 -4.79
C TYR A 25 16.26 -5.19 -5.82
N ASN A 26 16.10 -4.11 -6.58
CA ASN A 26 17.03 -3.77 -7.63
C ASN A 26 16.97 -2.26 -7.89
N GLU A 27 18.09 -1.57 -7.72
CA GLU A 27 18.21 -0.13 -8.00
C GLU A 27 18.17 0.20 -9.50
N SER A 28 18.00 -0.80 -10.38
CA SER A 28 17.94 -0.60 -11.82
C SER A 28 16.55 -0.19 -12.30
N ASP A 29 16.48 0.28 -13.56
CA ASP A 29 15.24 0.72 -14.21
C ASP A 29 14.25 -0.42 -14.54
N GLU A 30 14.47 -1.63 -14.05
CA GLU A 30 13.60 -2.79 -14.27
C GLU A 30 12.30 -2.75 -13.46
N TYR A 31 12.08 -1.70 -12.67
CA TYR A 31 10.88 -1.55 -11.85
C TYR A 31 9.58 -1.60 -12.67
N GLU A 32 9.55 -0.99 -13.85
CA GLU A 32 8.36 -1.03 -14.70
C GLU A 32 8.04 -2.44 -15.19
N ILE A 33 9.04 -3.21 -15.58
CA ILE A 33 8.91 -4.62 -15.98
C ILE A 33 8.40 -5.44 -14.79
N TYR A 34 8.99 -5.25 -13.62
CA TYR A 34 8.56 -5.89 -12.39
C TYR A 34 7.09 -5.60 -12.05
N LYS A 35 6.68 -4.36 -12.18
CA LYS A 35 5.34 -3.86 -11.96
C LYS A 35 4.30 -4.58 -12.82
N TYR A 36 4.59 -4.84 -14.10
CA TYR A 36 3.68 -5.53 -15.02
C TYR A 36 3.73 -7.05 -14.89
N GLU A 37 4.88 -7.62 -14.78
CA GLU A 37 5.07 -9.07 -14.72
C GLU A 37 4.44 -9.70 -13.48
N ARG A 38 4.39 -8.96 -12.38
CA ARG A 38 3.81 -9.43 -11.13
C ARG A 38 2.35 -9.05 -10.92
N GLY A 39 1.73 -8.42 -11.90
CA GLY A 39 0.32 -8.04 -11.82
C GLY A 39 -0.01 -6.96 -10.80
N THR A 40 0.99 -6.32 -10.22
CA THR A 40 0.82 -5.22 -9.28
C THR A 40 1.27 -3.92 -9.91
N LEU A 41 0.36 -2.96 -9.99
CA LEU A 41 0.69 -1.58 -10.30
C LEU A 41 0.94 -0.87 -8.98
N SER A 42 2.09 -0.26 -8.85
CA SER A 42 2.39 0.60 -7.71
C SER A 42 2.86 1.94 -8.23
N THR A 43 2.55 2.96 -7.48
CA THR A 43 3.02 4.31 -7.79
C THR A 43 4.14 4.68 -6.83
N SER A 44 4.92 5.65 -7.23
CA SER A 44 5.82 6.34 -6.32
C SER A 44 5.02 7.12 -5.27
N TYR A 45 5.71 7.78 -4.40
CA TYR A 45 5.09 8.64 -3.40
C TYR A 45 4.22 9.69 -4.06
N ILE A 46 2.97 9.77 -3.62
CA ILE A 46 1.96 10.68 -4.14
C ILE A 46 1.48 11.61 -3.02
N ASN A 47 0.93 12.74 -3.41
CA ASN A 47 0.32 13.67 -2.47
C ASN A 47 -1.13 13.24 -2.18
N ILE A 48 -1.57 13.46 -0.96
CA ILE A 48 -2.96 13.17 -0.56
C ILE A 48 -3.98 13.89 -1.46
N GLU A 49 -3.61 15.05 -2.00
CA GLU A 49 -4.47 15.84 -2.88
C GLU A 49 -4.75 15.16 -4.24
N GLU A 50 -3.95 14.18 -4.61
CA GLU A 50 -4.13 13.41 -5.84
C GLU A 50 -5.20 12.31 -5.69
N PHE A 51 -5.66 12.07 -4.47
CA PHE A 51 -6.72 11.09 -4.21
C PHE A 51 -8.12 11.70 -4.37
N SER A 52 -9.11 10.83 -4.56
CA SER A 52 -10.51 11.23 -4.51
C SER A 52 -10.90 11.74 -3.11
N GLU A 53 -11.99 12.51 -3.02
CA GLU A 53 -12.51 12.99 -1.74
C GLU A 53 -12.84 11.83 -0.78
N GLU A 54 -13.32 10.72 -1.30
CA GLU A 54 -13.60 9.53 -0.52
C GLU A 54 -12.34 8.99 0.16
N VAL A 55 -11.25 8.88 -0.58
CA VAL A 55 -9.97 8.40 -0.04
C VAL A 55 -9.37 9.41 0.92
N LYS A 56 -9.44 10.70 0.59
CA LYS A 56 -8.99 11.76 1.50
C LYS A 56 -9.70 11.69 2.85
N ASN A 57 -11.02 11.45 2.85
CA ASN A 57 -11.80 11.31 4.07
C ASN A 57 -11.36 10.11 4.93
N ILE A 58 -10.99 9.01 4.29
CA ILE A 58 -10.42 7.85 4.99
C ILE A 58 -9.07 8.20 5.60
N LEU A 59 -8.19 8.84 4.83
CA LEU A 59 -6.84 9.20 5.27
C LEU A 59 -6.83 10.30 6.34
N ASN A 60 -7.82 11.18 6.36
CA ASN A 60 -7.95 12.26 7.35
C ASN A 60 -7.96 11.74 8.78
N LYS A 61 -8.48 10.53 9.01
CA LYS A 61 -8.45 9.88 10.31
C LYS A 61 -7.03 9.73 10.87
N TYR A 62 -6.07 9.54 9.97
CA TYR A 62 -4.68 9.22 10.34
C TYR A 62 -3.72 10.41 10.26
N LEU A 63 -4.18 11.59 9.84
CA LEU A 63 -3.32 12.78 9.70
C LEU A 63 -2.66 13.20 11.01
N LYS A 64 -3.32 12.98 12.14
CA LYS A 64 -2.79 13.27 13.48
C LYS A 64 -1.55 12.43 13.84
N TYR A 65 -1.30 11.34 13.13
CA TYR A 65 -0.12 10.48 13.33
C TYR A 65 1.05 10.85 12.40
N GLU A 66 0.95 12.01 11.75
CA GLU A 66 1.97 12.55 10.84
C GLU A 66 2.41 11.54 9.77
N PRO A 67 1.47 11.05 8.95
CA PRO A 67 1.81 10.14 7.87
C PRO A 67 2.62 10.84 6.79
N GLU A 68 3.54 10.11 6.19
CA GLU A 68 4.33 10.56 5.05
C GLU A 68 4.51 9.43 4.05
N ASN A 69 4.99 9.77 2.87
CA ASN A 69 5.32 8.79 1.83
C ASN A 69 4.13 7.91 1.44
N PHE A 70 3.02 8.54 1.12
CA PHE A 70 1.84 7.81 0.62
C PHE A 70 2.14 7.10 -0.68
N GLN A 71 1.78 5.81 -0.73
CA GLN A 71 1.93 4.97 -1.91
C GLN A 71 0.61 4.29 -2.21
N LEU A 72 0.27 4.25 -3.48
CA LEU A 72 -0.90 3.53 -3.98
C LEU A 72 -0.46 2.21 -4.59
N PHE A 73 -1.05 1.13 -4.12
CA PHE A 73 -0.85 -0.21 -4.66
C PHE A 73 -2.16 -0.74 -5.22
N CYS A 74 -2.13 -1.16 -6.47
CA CYS A 74 -3.28 -1.76 -7.14
C CYS A 74 -2.88 -3.08 -7.79
N SER A 75 -3.64 -4.13 -7.51
CA SER A 75 -3.52 -5.41 -8.20
C SER A 75 -4.85 -5.77 -8.83
N LEU A 76 -4.81 -6.17 -10.10
CA LEU A 76 -6.01 -6.59 -10.84
C LEU A 76 -6.28 -8.09 -10.70
N GLY A 77 -5.34 -8.84 -10.18
CA GLY A 77 -5.43 -10.28 -9.99
C GLY A 77 -4.42 -10.78 -8.98
N ALA A 78 -4.07 -12.06 -9.06
CA ALA A 78 -3.11 -12.68 -8.16
C ALA A 78 -1.71 -12.06 -8.31
N SER A 79 -1.10 -11.72 -7.20
CA SER A 79 0.25 -11.12 -7.15
C SER A 79 0.89 -11.33 -5.79
N ASP A 80 2.19 -11.62 -5.78
CA ASP A 80 3.01 -11.68 -4.57
C ASP A 80 3.58 -10.29 -4.20
N GLY A 81 3.23 -9.25 -4.94
CA GLY A 81 3.75 -7.91 -4.71
C GLY A 81 5.27 -7.85 -4.83
N PHE A 82 5.90 -7.19 -3.86
CA PHE A 82 7.36 -7.06 -3.82
C PHE A 82 8.07 -8.20 -3.07
N GLY A 83 7.34 -9.19 -2.57
CA GLY A 83 7.88 -10.25 -1.75
C GLY A 83 8.17 -9.81 -0.30
N PRO A 84 8.81 -10.68 0.50
CA PRO A 84 9.11 -10.37 1.89
C PRO A 84 10.10 -9.23 2.04
N HIS A 85 9.79 -8.26 2.90
CA HIS A 85 10.66 -7.10 3.16
C HIS A 85 10.37 -6.51 4.54
N GLU A 86 11.27 -5.66 4.98
CA GLU A 86 11.15 -4.84 6.18
C GLU A 86 11.10 -3.37 5.76
N ASP A 87 10.40 -2.54 6.53
CA ASP A 87 10.36 -1.10 6.32
C ASP A 87 11.10 -0.36 7.42
N ILE A 88 11.58 0.83 7.09
CA ILE A 88 12.12 1.78 8.04
C ILE A 88 10.96 2.64 8.54
N GLY A 89 10.73 2.60 9.85
CA GLY A 89 9.57 3.25 10.48
C GLY A 89 8.33 2.37 10.46
N ASP A 90 7.33 2.79 11.21
CA ASP A 90 6.06 2.08 11.30
C ASP A 90 5.23 2.33 10.05
N THR A 91 4.71 1.27 9.46
CA THR A 91 3.95 1.33 8.22
C THR A 91 2.47 1.08 8.48
N LEU A 92 1.65 2.01 8.07
CA LEU A 92 0.20 1.88 8.06
C LEU A 92 -0.26 1.53 6.64
N ILE A 93 -1.04 0.47 6.53
CA ILE A 93 -1.61 0.04 5.26
C ILE A 93 -3.12 0.00 5.42
N ILE A 94 -3.84 0.62 4.48
CA ILE A 94 -5.28 0.70 4.48
C ILE A 94 -5.78 0.05 3.20
N CYS A 95 -6.62 -0.98 3.33
CA CYS A 95 -7.29 -1.57 2.18
C CYS A 95 -8.49 -0.68 1.81
N ILE A 96 -8.46 -0.10 0.63
CA ILE A 96 -9.52 0.79 0.13
C ILE A 96 -10.58 -0.03 -0.57
N GLU A 97 -10.18 -0.92 -1.47
CA GLU A 97 -11.09 -1.80 -2.19
C GLU A 97 -10.52 -3.20 -2.33
N GLY A 98 -11.41 -4.18 -2.36
CA GLY A 98 -11.03 -5.57 -2.58
C GLY A 98 -10.52 -6.25 -1.33
N GLN A 99 -9.53 -7.10 -1.51
CA GLN A 99 -8.98 -7.93 -0.44
C GLN A 99 -7.50 -8.22 -0.70
N ILE A 100 -6.71 -8.20 0.36
CA ILE A 100 -5.31 -8.59 0.34
C ILE A 100 -4.97 -9.38 1.58
N SER A 101 -4.10 -10.37 1.46
CA SER A 101 -3.53 -11.09 2.60
C SER A 101 -2.14 -10.57 2.90
N TYR A 102 -1.83 -10.38 4.18
CA TYR A 102 -0.48 -10.07 4.66
C TYR A 102 0.09 -11.25 5.40
N ILE A 103 1.29 -11.63 5.00
CA ILE A 103 2.10 -12.63 5.70
C ILE A 103 3.13 -11.85 6.50
N ILE A 104 3.02 -11.93 7.82
CA ILE A 104 3.88 -11.22 8.76
C ILE A 104 4.69 -12.27 9.52
N GLU A 105 5.97 -12.01 9.67
CA GLU A 105 6.90 -12.89 10.37
C GLU A 105 6.33 -13.42 11.70
N ASN A 106 6.37 -14.74 11.86
CA ASN A 106 5.93 -15.45 13.06
C ASN A 106 4.44 -15.27 13.42
N THR A 107 3.61 -14.93 12.45
CA THR A 107 2.17 -14.84 12.66
C THR A 107 1.39 -15.64 11.62
N LYS A 108 0.10 -15.84 11.88
CA LYS A 108 -0.80 -16.37 10.86
C LYS A 108 -1.09 -15.30 9.81
N PRO A 109 -1.34 -15.67 8.55
CA PRO A 109 -1.75 -14.72 7.54
C PRO A 109 -2.96 -13.89 7.99
N VAL A 110 -2.91 -12.61 7.70
CA VAL A 110 -3.95 -11.64 8.02
C VAL A 110 -4.63 -11.20 6.74
N VAL A 111 -5.96 -11.26 6.69
CA VAL A 111 -6.73 -10.83 5.54
C VAL A 111 -7.30 -9.44 5.80
N LEU A 112 -6.95 -8.48 4.94
CA LEU A 112 -7.55 -7.16 4.93
C LEU A 112 -8.63 -7.09 3.85
N LYS A 113 -9.78 -6.62 4.24
CA LYS A 113 -10.90 -6.30 3.35
C LYS A 113 -11.08 -4.79 3.27
N SER A 114 -11.90 -4.34 2.35
CA SER A 114 -12.21 -2.90 2.19
C SER A 114 -12.58 -2.27 3.55
N GLY A 115 -11.88 -1.21 3.91
CA GLY A 115 -12.01 -0.51 5.19
C GLY A 115 -11.09 -0.99 6.30
N ASP A 116 -10.45 -2.15 6.14
CA ASP A 116 -9.50 -2.66 7.12
C ASP A 116 -8.15 -1.95 7.01
N SER A 117 -7.46 -1.87 8.13
CA SER A 117 -6.12 -1.32 8.22
C SER A 117 -5.21 -2.18 9.08
N ILE A 118 -3.92 -2.13 8.78
CA ILE A 118 -2.88 -2.85 9.52
C ILE A 118 -1.74 -1.88 9.82
N LEU A 119 -1.25 -1.92 11.05
CA LEU A 119 -0.01 -1.25 11.41
C LEU A 119 1.07 -2.30 11.63
N ILE A 120 2.18 -2.15 10.92
CA ILE A 120 3.34 -3.03 11.02
C ILE A 120 4.50 -2.21 11.54
N ALA A 121 5.04 -2.61 12.71
CA ALA A 121 6.16 -1.92 13.32
C ALA A 121 7.42 -2.03 12.48
N GLU A 122 8.28 -1.04 12.63
CA GLU A 122 9.60 -1.01 11.99
C GLU A 122 10.35 -2.33 12.21
N GLY A 123 10.98 -2.83 11.14
CA GLY A 123 11.83 -4.02 11.19
C GLY A 123 11.08 -5.35 11.18
N ARG A 124 9.76 -5.38 11.11
CA ARG A 124 9.02 -6.63 10.96
C ARG A 124 8.91 -7.03 9.50
N GLU A 125 9.43 -8.21 9.20
CA GLU A 125 9.31 -8.77 7.84
C GLU A 125 7.86 -9.06 7.51
N HIS A 126 7.43 -8.60 6.36
CA HIS A 126 6.07 -8.79 5.89
C HIS A 126 6.00 -8.82 4.37
N MET A 127 4.89 -9.37 3.87
CA MET A 127 4.63 -9.47 2.43
C MET A 127 3.12 -9.40 2.19
N GLY A 128 2.72 -8.57 1.22
CA GLY A 128 1.34 -8.53 0.74
C GLY A 128 1.14 -9.53 -0.40
N VAL A 129 0.09 -10.33 -0.33
CA VAL A 129 -0.27 -11.31 -1.34
C VAL A 129 -1.71 -11.03 -1.79
N SER A 130 -1.88 -10.70 -3.07
CA SER A 130 -3.20 -10.49 -3.66
C SER A 130 -3.75 -11.80 -4.20
N SER A 131 -5.04 -12.04 -3.93
CA SER A 131 -5.81 -13.12 -4.52
C SER A 131 -6.23 -12.77 -5.96
N THR A 132 -7.17 -13.51 -6.51
CA THR A 132 -7.78 -13.19 -7.82
C THR A 132 -8.75 -12.00 -7.76
N ILE A 133 -9.06 -11.50 -6.59
CA ILE A 133 -9.92 -10.33 -6.40
C ILE A 133 -9.08 -9.07 -6.59
N PRO A 134 -9.49 -8.14 -7.47
CA PRO A 134 -8.82 -6.85 -7.59
C PRO A 134 -8.79 -6.10 -6.27
N ARG A 135 -7.68 -5.41 -5.99
CA ARG A 135 -7.52 -4.67 -4.74
C ARG A 135 -6.83 -3.34 -4.95
N ILE A 136 -7.14 -2.39 -4.07
CA ILE A 136 -6.47 -1.11 -3.96
C ILE A 136 -6.12 -0.90 -2.50
N CYS A 137 -4.85 -0.66 -2.22
CA CYS A 137 -4.35 -0.35 -0.89
C CYS A 137 -3.51 0.92 -0.93
N ILE A 138 -3.52 1.64 0.18
CA ILE A 138 -2.65 2.78 0.40
C ILE A 138 -1.74 2.45 1.57
N SER A 139 -0.46 2.67 1.37
CA SER A 139 0.57 2.50 2.40
C SER A 139 1.19 3.86 2.72
N CYS A 140 1.47 4.09 3.98
CA CYS A 140 2.21 5.27 4.41
C CYS A 140 3.04 4.95 5.65
N ARG A 141 4.10 5.72 5.85
CA ARG A 141 4.87 5.71 7.09
C ARG A 141 4.20 6.66 8.07
N VAL A 142 4.07 6.25 9.32
CA VAL A 142 3.56 7.12 10.39
C VAL A 142 4.68 7.49 11.35
N ASN A 143 4.70 8.75 11.78
CA ASN A 143 5.76 9.30 12.63
C ASN A 143 5.35 9.51 14.08
N ARG A 144 4.08 9.22 14.39
CA ARG A 144 3.56 9.25 15.75
C ARG A 144 2.86 7.94 16.06
N TYR A 145 2.84 7.58 17.32
CA TYR A 145 2.19 6.37 17.79
C TYR A 145 0.72 6.31 17.38
N VAL A 146 0.35 5.20 16.77
CA VAL A 146 -1.05 4.87 16.44
C VAL A 146 -1.55 3.87 17.47
N PRO A 147 -2.59 4.20 18.24
CA PRO A 147 -3.17 3.24 19.19
C PRO A 147 -3.73 2.01 18.48
N SER A 148 -3.65 0.86 19.13
CA SER A 148 -4.11 -0.40 18.57
C SER A 148 -5.60 -0.45 18.24
N ASP A 149 -6.43 0.36 18.91
CA ASP A 149 -7.87 0.48 18.66
C ASP A 149 -8.22 1.33 17.43
N GLU A 150 -7.24 2.04 16.87
CA GLU A 150 -7.40 2.86 15.65
C GLU A 150 -7.17 2.05 14.35
N VAL A 151 -6.66 0.84 14.47
CA VAL A 151 -6.39 -0.05 13.34
C VAL A 151 -7.05 -1.40 13.56
N THR A 152 -7.38 -2.09 12.46
CA THR A 152 -8.01 -3.42 12.55
C THR A 152 -7.02 -4.47 13.04
N HIS A 153 -5.77 -4.37 12.58
CA HIS A 153 -4.69 -5.28 12.97
C HIS A 153 -3.44 -4.50 13.37
N TYR A 154 -2.79 -4.94 14.43
CA TYR A 154 -1.60 -4.29 14.97
C TYR A 154 -0.49 -5.30 15.20
N PHE A 155 0.70 -5.02 14.63
CA PHE A 155 1.90 -5.85 14.76
C PHE A 155 3.09 -4.97 15.16
N GLY A 156 3.23 -4.79 16.44
CA GLY A 156 4.29 -3.97 17.03
C GLY A 156 5.20 -4.70 17.98
#